data_4c9392b1d9515831b6a3af414efe3462
#
_entry.id   4c9392b1d9515831b6a3af414efe3462
#
_cell.length_a   1.000
_cell.length_b   1.000
_cell.length_c   1.000
_cell.angle_alpha   90.00
_cell.angle_beta   90.00
_cell.angle_gamma   90.00
#
_symmetry.space_group_name_H-M   'P 1'
#
loop_
_entity.id
_entity.type
_entity.pdbx_description
1 polymer ?
#
loop_
_entity_poly.entity_id
_entity_poly.type
_entity_poly.pdbx_seq_one_letter_code
_entity_poly.pdbx_strand_id
1 'polypeptide(L)'
;MNTSKIPIVYTSKSGSEILSDPILYKGTAFTQEERVDLSLQGLLPYHISSIEEQIAVCHERFSMLKSSLDKYIFLHELQMSNQILFYQFIYHHIDETLPYIYTPTVGEAASNYSHIFRKTNGLYIPFPLLSSMEELFRPLHGRTIKVVVVTDGERVLGLGDLGIGGMAISLGKSALYTLFGGINPSYILPVVLDVGTNNPELLLSLIHISEPTRLGMI
;
A
#
# COMPACT_ATOMS: atom_id res chain seq x y z
N MET A 1 -32.93 7.02 -10.86
CA MET A 1 -31.90 6.00 -10.62
C MET A 1 -30.73 6.31 -11.54
N ASN A 2 -29.66 6.87 -11.00
CA ASN A 2 -28.49 7.23 -11.77
C ASN A 2 -27.68 5.94 -11.95
N THR A 3 -27.74 5.33 -13.12
CA THR A 3 -26.84 4.23 -13.49
C THR A 3 -25.44 4.82 -13.60
N SER A 4 -24.72 4.80 -12.48
CA SER A 4 -23.30 5.11 -12.46
C SER A 4 -22.62 4.16 -13.44
N LYS A 5 -22.12 4.70 -14.56
CA LYS A 5 -21.35 3.93 -15.53
C LYS A 5 -20.19 3.29 -14.75
N ILE A 6 -20.16 1.96 -14.72
CA ILE A 6 -19.02 1.21 -14.16
C ILE A 6 -17.79 1.70 -14.94
N PRO A 7 -16.75 2.21 -14.25
CA PRO A 7 -15.57 2.69 -14.95
C PRO A 7 -14.89 1.51 -15.68
N ILE A 8 -14.75 1.66 -16.98
CA ILE A 8 -14.04 0.67 -17.79
C ILE A 8 -12.56 1.01 -17.76
N VAL A 9 -11.74 0.03 -17.42
CA VAL A 9 -10.28 0.15 -17.46
C VAL A 9 -9.76 -0.56 -18.70
N TYR A 10 -9.05 0.17 -19.54
CA TYR A 10 -8.36 -0.39 -20.70
C TYR A 10 -6.94 -0.77 -20.32
N THR A 11 -6.51 -1.97 -20.69
CA THR A 11 -5.17 -2.47 -20.41
C THR A 11 -4.63 -3.30 -21.57
N SER A 12 -3.33 -3.28 -21.77
CA SER A 12 -2.62 -4.19 -22.68
C SER A 12 -2.05 -5.42 -21.94
N LYS A 13 -2.20 -5.48 -20.61
CA LYS A 13 -1.71 -6.59 -19.79
C LYS A 13 -2.60 -7.81 -19.96
N SER A 14 -2.03 -9.01 -19.82
CA SER A 14 -2.73 -10.29 -19.88
C SER A 14 -2.07 -11.33 -18.97
N GLY A 15 -2.76 -12.43 -18.72
CA GLY A 15 -2.23 -13.56 -17.95
C GLY A 15 -1.69 -13.16 -16.57
N SER A 16 -0.47 -13.58 -16.27
CA SER A 16 0.19 -13.32 -14.98
C SER A 16 0.46 -11.83 -14.71
N GLU A 17 0.55 -10.99 -15.73
CA GLU A 17 0.73 -9.55 -15.54
C GLU A 17 -0.51 -8.90 -14.90
N ILE A 18 -1.72 -9.35 -15.28
CA ILE A 18 -2.99 -8.94 -14.63
C ILE A 18 -3.00 -9.40 -13.17
N LEU A 19 -2.64 -10.67 -12.91
CA LEU A 19 -2.67 -11.23 -11.56
C LEU A 19 -1.63 -10.59 -10.63
N SER A 20 -0.59 -9.99 -11.19
CA SER A 20 0.46 -9.29 -10.44
C SER A 20 0.20 -7.81 -10.23
N ASP A 21 -0.83 -7.25 -10.89
CA ASP A 21 -1.20 -5.84 -10.80
C ASP A 21 -2.29 -5.64 -9.74
N PRO A 22 -1.99 -5.02 -8.59
CA PRO A 22 -2.95 -4.90 -7.49
C PRO A 22 -4.18 -4.03 -7.83
N ILE A 23 -4.10 -3.19 -8.87
CA ILE A 23 -5.20 -2.33 -9.31
C ILE A 23 -6.15 -3.08 -10.25
N LEU A 24 -5.60 -4.03 -11.03
CA LEU A 24 -6.38 -4.80 -12.03
C LEU A 24 -6.85 -6.14 -11.47
N TYR A 25 -6.16 -6.66 -10.45
CA TYR A 25 -6.47 -7.97 -9.88
C TYR A 25 -7.80 -7.95 -9.12
N LYS A 26 -8.72 -8.83 -9.51
CA LYS A 26 -10.05 -8.99 -8.91
C LYS A 26 -10.21 -10.29 -8.10
N GLY A 27 -9.10 -10.99 -7.78
CA GLY A 27 -9.18 -12.32 -7.20
C GLY A 27 -9.89 -13.31 -8.11
N THR A 28 -10.90 -14.01 -7.60
CA THR A 28 -11.73 -14.94 -8.37
C THR A 28 -12.96 -14.30 -9.03
N ALA A 29 -13.13 -12.97 -8.91
CA ALA A 29 -14.29 -12.25 -9.45
C ALA A 29 -14.21 -11.92 -10.95
N PHE A 30 -13.13 -12.29 -11.65
CA PHE A 30 -13.09 -12.18 -13.10
C PHE A 30 -14.20 -13.00 -13.73
N THR A 31 -15.03 -12.37 -14.57
CA THR A 31 -16.09 -13.05 -15.33
C THR A 31 -15.51 -14.07 -16.31
N GLN A 32 -16.34 -14.97 -16.82
CA GLN A 32 -15.87 -15.96 -17.81
C GLN A 32 -15.34 -15.27 -19.07
N GLU A 33 -15.96 -14.19 -19.52
CA GLU A 33 -15.51 -13.41 -20.66
C GLU A 33 -14.14 -12.77 -20.38
N GLU A 34 -13.99 -12.09 -19.26
CA GLU A 34 -12.71 -11.51 -18.84
C GLU A 34 -11.59 -12.55 -18.72
N ARG A 35 -11.91 -13.78 -18.25
CA ARG A 35 -10.92 -14.86 -18.16
C ARG A 35 -10.44 -15.31 -19.53
N VAL A 36 -11.31 -15.29 -20.54
CA VAL A 36 -10.93 -15.59 -21.94
C VAL A 36 -10.10 -14.44 -22.51
N ASP A 37 -10.63 -13.22 -22.46
CA ASP A 37 -10.03 -12.06 -23.10
C ASP A 37 -8.66 -11.69 -22.51
N LEU A 38 -8.51 -11.87 -21.20
CA LEU A 38 -7.27 -11.56 -20.47
C LEU A 38 -6.33 -12.77 -20.32
N SER A 39 -6.63 -13.92 -20.95
CA SER A 39 -5.83 -15.14 -20.89
C SER A 39 -5.61 -15.65 -19.44
N LEU A 40 -6.66 -15.64 -18.62
CA LEU A 40 -6.63 -16.07 -17.22
C LEU A 40 -7.13 -17.50 -17.02
N GLN A 41 -7.58 -18.17 -18.08
CA GLN A 41 -8.05 -19.55 -18.02
C GLN A 41 -6.92 -20.49 -17.54
N GLY A 42 -7.22 -21.33 -16.54
CA GLY A 42 -6.23 -22.20 -15.93
C GLY A 42 -5.32 -21.54 -14.89
N LEU A 43 -5.31 -20.20 -14.79
CA LEU A 43 -4.56 -19.46 -13.77
C LEU A 43 -5.39 -19.17 -12.51
N LEU A 44 -6.70 -19.30 -12.60
CA LEU A 44 -7.65 -19.06 -11.50
C LEU A 44 -8.51 -20.30 -11.25
N PRO A 45 -8.96 -20.53 -10.00
CA PRO A 45 -9.99 -21.54 -9.73
C PRO A 45 -11.22 -21.33 -10.60
N TYR A 46 -11.91 -22.41 -10.96
CA TYR A 46 -13.06 -22.34 -11.87
C TYR A 46 -14.23 -21.50 -11.33
N HIS A 47 -14.46 -21.57 -10.01
CA HIS A 47 -15.52 -20.80 -9.37
C HIS A 47 -15.28 -19.29 -9.51
N ILE A 48 -16.35 -18.57 -9.84
CA ILE A 48 -16.34 -17.10 -9.92
C ILE A 48 -17.03 -16.58 -8.65
N SER A 49 -16.26 -15.98 -7.77
CA SER A 49 -16.78 -15.39 -6.52
C SER A 49 -17.28 -13.97 -6.76
N SER A 50 -18.34 -13.59 -6.06
CA SER A 50 -18.73 -12.19 -5.97
C SER A 50 -17.74 -11.40 -5.09
N ILE A 51 -17.81 -10.07 -5.14
CA ILE A 51 -17.01 -9.22 -4.26
C ILE A 51 -17.42 -9.38 -2.80
N GLU A 52 -18.72 -9.59 -2.55
CA GLU A 52 -19.30 -9.83 -1.22
C GLU A 52 -18.77 -11.13 -0.60
N GLU A 53 -18.70 -12.21 -1.39
CA GLU A 53 -18.10 -13.48 -0.95
C GLU A 53 -16.62 -13.29 -0.60
N GLN A 54 -15.85 -12.53 -1.40
CA GLN A 54 -14.45 -12.25 -1.10
C GLN A 54 -14.31 -11.39 0.16
N ILE A 55 -15.17 -10.39 0.36
CA ILE A 55 -15.20 -9.57 1.59
C ILE A 55 -15.50 -10.46 2.81
N ALA A 56 -16.45 -11.36 2.73
CA ALA A 56 -16.79 -12.27 3.82
C ALA A 56 -15.61 -13.16 4.21
N VAL A 57 -14.89 -13.73 3.24
CA VAL A 57 -13.68 -14.52 3.49
C VAL A 57 -12.56 -13.66 4.10
N CYS A 58 -12.39 -12.41 3.64
CA CYS A 58 -11.43 -11.49 4.24
C CYS A 58 -11.78 -11.17 5.70
N HIS A 59 -13.06 -10.94 6.00
CA HIS A 59 -13.52 -10.66 7.35
C HIS A 59 -13.31 -11.86 8.29
N GLU A 60 -13.60 -13.07 7.84
CA GLU A 60 -13.33 -14.29 8.60
C GLU A 60 -11.84 -14.39 8.96
N ARG A 61 -10.94 -14.24 7.99
CA ARG A 61 -9.49 -14.26 8.22
C ARG A 61 -9.02 -13.16 9.17
N PHE A 62 -9.50 -11.94 8.94
CA PHE A 62 -9.17 -10.77 9.76
C PHE A 62 -9.59 -10.96 11.23
N SER A 63 -10.75 -11.55 11.46
CA SER A 63 -11.30 -11.83 12.80
C SER A 63 -10.50 -12.89 13.55
N MET A 64 -9.82 -13.81 12.86
CA MET A 64 -8.94 -14.82 13.48
C MET A 64 -7.62 -14.23 13.98
N LEU A 65 -7.20 -13.06 13.47
CA LEU A 65 -5.96 -12.41 13.86
C LEU A 65 -6.10 -11.76 15.25
N LYS A 66 -5.11 -11.98 16.10
CA LYS A 66 -5.18 -11.57 17.51
C LYS A 66 -4.46 -10.24 17.79
N SER A 67 -3.30 -10.03 17.15
CA SER A 67 -2.52 -8.81 17.37
C SER A 67 -2.92 -7.69 16.40
N SER A 68 -2.79 -6.44 16.86
CA SER A 68 -3.01 -5.27 16.01
C SER A 68 -2.03 -5.24 14.84
N LEU A 69 -0.80 -5.63 15.08
CA LEU A 69 0.24 -5.67 14.05
C LEU A 69 -0.07 -6.71 12.97
N ASP A 70 -0.56 -7.91 13.36
CA ASP A 70 -0.95 -8.94 12.38
C ASP A 70 -2.12 -8.46 11.51
N LYS A 71 -3.09 -7.76 12.11
CA LYS A 71 -4.20 -7.14 11.38
C LYS A 71 -3.73 -6.08 10.41
N TYR A 72 -2.77 -5.23 10.83
CA TYR A 72 -2.13 -4.25 9.94
C TYR A 72 -1.42 -4.95 8.78
N ILE A 73 -0.60 -5.97 9.06
CA ILE A 73 0.14 -6.72 8.04
C ILE A 73 -0.83 -7.35 7.03
N PHE A 74 -1.89 -7.99 7.50
CA PHE A 74 -2.92 -8.56 6.63
C PHE A 74 -3.54 -7.52 5.69
N LEU A 75 -3.93 -6.35 6.23
CA LEU A 75 -4.51 -5.27 5.43
C LEU A 75 -3.49 -4.70 4.44
N HIS A 76 -2.24 -4.56 4.85
CA HIS A 76 -1.18 -4.08 3.98
C HIS A 76 -0.89 -5.07 2.84
N GLU A 77 -0.81 -6.37 3.12
CA GLU A 77 -0.63 -7.41 2.10
C GLU A 77 -1.82 -7.46 1.13
N LEU A 78 -3.05 -7.29 1.64
CA LEU A 78 -4.24 -7.19 0.81
C LEU A 78 -4.16 -5.97 -0.12
N GLN A 79 -3.75 -4.80 0.40
CA GLN A 79 -3.55 -3.59 -0.41
C GLN A 79 -2.50 -3.78 -1.51
N MET A 80 -1.43 -4.52 -1.22
CA MET A 80 -0.33 -4.78 -2.17
C MET A 80 -0.69 -5.83 -3.22
N SER A 81 -1.68 -6.69 -2.96
CA SER A 81 -2.09 -7.77 -3.86
C SER A 81 -3.40 -7.49 -4.59
N ASN A 82 -4.40 -6.93 -3.91
CA ASN A 82 -5.74 -6.65 -4.46
C ASN A 82 -6.31 -5.36 -3.86
N GLN A 83 -6.01 -4.24 -4.49
CA GLN A 83 -6.42 -2.91 -4.01
C GLN A 83 -7.94 -2.74 -4.00
N ILE A 84 -8.64 -3.33 -4.95
CA ILE A 84 -10.10 -3.23 -5.04
C ILE A 84 -10.72 -3.90 -3.81
N LEU A 85 -10.31 -5.14 -3.53
CA LEU A 85 -10.83 -5.89 -2.37
C LEU A 85 -10.43 -5.21 -1.05
N PHE A 86 -9.21 -4.66 -0.94
CA PHE A 86 -8.76 -3.91 0.22
C PHE A 86 -9.70 -2.74 0.53
N TYR A 87 -9.99 -1.87 -0.45
CA TYR A 87 -10.85 -0.72 -0.23
C TYR A 87 -12.31 -1.12 0.02
N GLN A 88 -12.81 -2.14 -0.67
CA GLN A 88 -14.16 -2.66 -0.45
C GLN A 88 -14.31 -3.29 0.94
N PHE A 89 -13.33 -4.07 1.36
CA PHE A 89 -13.32 -4.67 2.70
C PHE A 89 -13.35 -3.60 3.81
N ILE A 90 -12.48 -2.59 3.70
CA ILE A 90 -12.45 -1.50 4.69
C ILE A 90 -13.76 -0.71 4.66
N TYR A 91 -14.29 -0.39 3.50
CA TYR A 91 -15.54 0.37 3.38
C TYR A 91 -16.72 -0.33 4.07
N HIS A 92 -16.82 -1.65 3.92
CA HIS A 92 -17.86 -2.44 4.55
C HIS A 92 -17.65 -2.67 6.06
N HIS A 93 -16.43 -2.57 6.55
CA HIS A 93 -16.03 -2.80 7.94
C HIS A 93 -15.24 -1.63 8.54
N ILE A 94 -15.64 -0.39 8.21
CA ILE A 94 -14.84 0.81 8.50
C ILE A 94 -14.58 1.00 10.00
N ASP A 95 -15.60 0.83 10.84
CA ASP A 95 -15.50 1.03 12.29
C ASP A 95 -14.53 0.02 12.94
N GLU A 96 -14.45 -1.18 12.39
CA GLU A 96 -13.54 -2.23 12.87
C GLU A 96 -12.13 -2.06 12.34
N THR A 97 -11.97 -1.70 11.06
CA THR A 97 -10.68 -1.76 10.37
C THR A 97 -9.85 -0.47 10.47
N LEU A 98 -10.49 0.68 10.67
CA LEU A 98 -9.84 1.98 10.69
C LEU A 98 -8.65 2.09 11.66
N PRO A 99 -8.71 1.56 12.91
CA PRO A 99 -7.58 1.59 13.83
C PRO A 99 -6.35 0.81 13.35
N TYR A 100 -6.52 -0.08 12.40
CA TYR A 100 -5.44 -0.94 11.88
C TYR A 100 -4.82 -0.40 10.57
N ILE A 101 -5.49 0.50 9.86
CA ILE A 101 -4.90 1.13 8.67
C ILE A 101 -4.20 2.46 8.99
N TYR A 102 -4.50 3.05 10.15
CA TYR A 102 -3.89 4.28 10.61
C TYR A 102 -3.61 4.23 12.12
N THR A 103 -3.78 5.35 12.84
CA THR A 103 -3.54 5.39 14.28
C THR A 103 -4.58 4.56 15.04
N PRO A 104 -4.19 3.81 16.08
CA PRO A 104 -2.84 3.75 16.67
C PRO A 104 -1.87 2.77 16.00
N THR A 105 -2.34 1.75 15.28
CA THR A 105 -1.54 0.60 14.84
C THR A 105 -0.45 0.97 13.84
N VAL A 106 -0.66 2.00 13.02
CA VAL A 106 0.37 2.46 12.06
C VAL A 106 1.65 2.91 12.75
N GLY A 107 1.58 3.39 13.99
CA GLY A 107 2.76 3.74 14.79
C GLY A 107 3.59 2.51 15.15
N GLU A 108 2.93 1.45 15.62
CA GLU A 108 3.56 0.16 15.90
C GLU A 108 4.18 -0.43 14.61
N ALA A 109 3.45 -0.37 13.50
CA ALA A 109 3.93 -0.83 12.20
C ALA A 109 5.17 -0.06 11.73
N ALA A 110 5.19 1.26 11.90
CA ALA A 110 6.32 2.10 11.52
C ALA A 110 7.57 1.80 12.36
N SER A 111 7.41 1.58 13.68
CA SER A 111 8.52 1.18 14.56
C SER A 111 9.05 -0.23 14.24
N ASN A 112 8.20 -1.12 13.74
CA ASN A 112 8.57 -2.48 13.34
C ASN A 112 8.81 -2.61 11.82
N TYR A 113 9.02 -1.51 11.12
CA TYR A 113 9.02 -1.48 9.65
C TYR A 113 10.00 -2.47 9.01
N SER A 114 11.20 -2.59 9.55
CA SER A 114 12.22 -3.53 9.07
C SER A 114 11.79 -5.00 9.14
N HIS A 115 10.99 -5.35 10.14
CA HIS A 115 10.53 -6.74 10.35
C HIS A 115 9.32 -7.08 9.49
N ILE A 116 8.49 -6.10 9.16
CA ILE A 116 7.25 -6.31 8.40
C ILE A 116 7.36 -5.94 6.93
N PHE A 117 8.48 -5.34 6.51
CA PHE A 117 8.68 -4.95 5.12
C PHE A 117 8.58 -6.17 4.18
N ARG A 118 7.74 -6.07 3.17
CA ARG A 118 7.57 -7.09 2.12
C ARG A 118 7.67 -6.46 0.74
N LYS A 119 6.81 -5.52 0.48
CA LYS A 119 6.71 -4.80 -0.78
C LYS A 119 6.26 -3.37 -0.46
N THR A 120 6.70 -2.42 -1.26
CA THR A 120 6.27 -1.03 -1.11
C THR A 120 5.45 -0.57 -2.30
N ASN A 121 4.60 0.40 -2.06
CA ASN A 121 3.83 1.12 -3.09
C ASN A 121 4.18 2.61 -3.11
N GLY A 122 5.29 2.99 -2.49
CA GLY A 122 5.78 4.36 -2.40
C GLY A 122 7.15 4.53 -3.05
N LEU A 123 7.61 5.78 -3.05
CA LEU A 123 8.92 6.18 -3.52
C LEU A 123 9.81 6.53 -2.33
N TYR A 124 11.01 5.98 -2.29
CA TYR A 124 12.08 6.39 -1.39
C TYR A 124 13.04 7.30 -2.15
N ILE A 125 13.36 8.44 -1.55
CA ILE A 125 14.32 9.41 -2.10
C ILE A 125 15.48 9.50 -1.11
N PRO A 126 16.52 8.65 -1.26
CA PRO A 126 17.65 8.64 -0.37
C PRO A 126 18.57 9.84 -0.65
N PHE A 127 19.06 10.47 0.43
CA PHE A 127 19.94 11.63 0.34
C PHE A 127 21.14 11.42 -0.58
N PRO A 128 21.86 10.27 -0.56
CA PRO A 128 23.01 10.04 -1.45
C PRO A 128 22.68 10.02 -2.93
N LEU A 129 21.39 9.82 -3.30
CA LEU A 129 20.96 9.75 -4.71
C LEU A 129 20.28 11.03 -5.21
N LEU A 130 20.34 12.13 -4.47
CA LEU A 130 19.75 13.41 -4.90
C LEU A 130 20.29 13.92 -6.23
N SER A 131 21.56 13.61 -6.57
CA SER A 131 22.13 13.94 -7.88
C SER A 131 21.54 13.13 -9.04
N SER A 132 20.85 12.03 -8.76
CA SER A 132 20.27 11.11 -9.73
C SER A 132 18.72 11.11 -9.68
N MET A 133 18.10 12.23 -9.34
CA MET A 133 16.64 12.37 -9.17
C MET A 133 15.86 11.87 -10.40
N GLU A 134 16.36 12.13 -11.61
CA GLU A 134 15.71 11.68 -12.84
C GLU A 134 15.57 10.14 -12.89
N GLU A 135 16.58 9.42 -12.43
CA GLU A 135 16.53 7.95 -12.34
C GLU A 135 15.55 7.47 -11.29
N LEU A 136 15.46 8.16 -10.15
CA LEU A 136 14.51 7.84 -9.09
C LEU A 136 13.06 8.01 -9.56
N PHE A 137 12.79 8.95 -10.44
CA PHE A 137 11.45 9.17 -10.98
C PHE A 137 11.13 8.32 -12.22
N ARG A 138 12.11 7.66 -12.83
CA ARG A 138 11.91 6.83 -14.03
C ARG A 138 10.81 5.78 -13.86
N PRO A 139 10.68 5.05 -12.72
CA PRO A 139 9.59 4.07 -12.52
C PRO A 139 8.18 4.68 -12.52
N LEU A 140 8.08 6.01 -12.39
CA LEU A 140 6.81 6.73 -12.38
C LEU A 140 6.40 7.26 -13.75
N HIS A 141 7.24 7.08 -14.79
CA HIS A 141 6.93 7.56 -16.13
C HIS A 141 5.62 6.91 -16.61
N GLY A 142 4.74 7.72 -17.19
CA GLY A 142 3.42 7.31 -17.65
C GLY A 142 2.35 7.27 -16.55
N ARG A 143 2.70 7.41 -15.27
CA ARG A 143 1.72 7.55 -14.19
C ARG A 143 1.24 9.00 -14.06
N THR A 144 -0.07 9.17 -13.88
CA THR A 144 -0.66 10.47 -13.55
C THR A 144 -0.72 10.61 -12.03
N ILE A 145 0.16 11.42 -11.46
CA ILE A 145 0.18 11.71 -10.02
C ILE A 145 -0.51 13.06 -9.78
N LYS A 146 -1.47 13.10 -8.86
CA LYS A 146 -2.22 14.30 -8.46
C LYS A 146 -2.00 14.68 -7.01
N VAL A 147 -1.64 13.70 -6.17
CA VAL A 147 -1.39 13.90 -4.73
C VAL A 147 -0.09 13.20 -4.37
N VAL A 148 0.79 13.89 -3.66
CA VAL A 148 2.01 13.33 -3.09
C VAL A 148 1.94 13.48 -1.58
N VAL A 149 2.14 12.37 -0.86
CA VAL A 149 2.15 12.33 0.61
C VAL A 149 3.58 12.10 1.05
N VAL A 150 4.25 13.17 1.50
CA VAL A 150 5.69 13.18 1.78
C VAL A 150 5.96 13.22 3.28
N THR A 151 6.96 12.47 3.73
CA THR A 151 7.54 12.57 5.07
C THR A 151 9.05 12.34 5.00
N ASP A 152 9.80 12.92 5.93
CA ASP A 152 11.20 12.58 6.21
C ASP A 152 11.34 11.61 7.38
N GLY A 153 10.22 11.27 8.03
CA GLY A 153 10.15 10.34 9.15
C GLY A 153 10.74 10.85 10.45
N GLU A 154 11.34 12.06 10.49
CA GLU A 154 12.08 12.53 11.66
C GLU A 154 11.20 12.86 12.86
N ARG A 155 10.10 13.55 12.60
CA ARG A 155 9.24 14.05 13.69
C ARG A 155 7.78 13.76 13.42
N VAL A 156 7.43 12.49 13.52
CA VAL A 156 6.04 12.07 13.39
C VAL A 156 5.31 12.33 14.70
N LEU A 157 4.19 13.07 14.62
CA LEU A 157 3.42 13.48 15.80
C LEU A 157 3.08 12.28 16.70
N GLY A 158 3.52 12.34 17.95
CA GLY A 158 3.31 11.30 18.96
C GLY A 158 4.19 10.06 18.83
N LEU A 159 5.03 9.94 17.79
CA LEU A 159 5.85 8.76 17.50
C LEU A 159 7.36 9.07 17.46
N GLY A 160 7.74 10.32 17.19
CA GLY A 160 9.15 10.73 17.09
C GLY A 160 9.80 10.37 15.75
N ASP A 161 11.09 10.04 15.80
CA ASP A 161 11.90 9.67 14.64
C ASP A 161 11.69 8.19 14.28
N LEU A 162 11.08 7.97 13.12
CA LEU A 162 10.78 6.66 12.55
C LEU A 162 11.71 6.31 11.36
N GLY A 163 12.57 7.24 10.94
CA GLY A 163 13.40 7.06 9.75
C GLY A 163 12.56 6.65 8.53
N ILE A 164 13.02 5.68 7.75
CA ILE A 164 12.29 5.18 6.59
C ILE A 164 10.96 4.48 6.93
N GLY A 165 10.76 4.07 8.17
CA GLY A 165 9.47 3.54 8.68
C GLY A 165 8.33 4.56 8.56
N GLY A 166 8.64 5.85 8.41
CA GLY A 166 7.69 6.91 8.03
C GLY A 166 6.86 6.59 6.79
N MET A 167 7.32 5.67 5.91
CA MET A 167 6.54 5.18 4.77
C MET A 167 5.18 4.60 5.20
N ALA A 168 5.10 3.90 6.32
CA ALA A 168 3.84 3.37 6.83
C ALA A 168 2.81 4.50 7.09
N ILE A 169 3.28 5.66 7.59
CA ILE A 169 2.44 6.84 7.81
C ILE A 169 1.92 7.41 6.49
N SER A 170 2.81 7.58 5.50
CA SER A 170 2.43 8.07 4.17
C SER A 170 1.44 7.14 3.47
N LEU A 171 1.62 5.83 3.58
CA LEU A 171 0.70 4.82 3.05
C LEU A 171 -0.66 4.87 3.75
N GLY A 172 -0.70 4.95 5.08
CA GLY A 172 -1.93 5.06 5.86
C GLY A 172 -2.71 6.33 5.49
N LYS A 173 -2.05 7.49 5.40
CA LYS A 173 -2.69 8.74 4.93
C LYS A 173 -3.23 8.61 3.51
N SER A 174 -2.48 7.98 2.61
CA SER A 174 -2.92 7.75 1.23
C SER A 174 -4.19 6.92 1.17
N ALA A 175 -4.29 5.87 2.01
CA ALA A 175 -5.50 5.06 2.12
C ALA A 175 -6.70 5.89 2.62
N LEU A 176 -6.51 6.76 3.63
CA LEU A 176 -7.56 7.66 4.12
C LEU A 176 -8.03 8.66 3.06
N TYR A 177 -7.10 9.21 2.24
CA TYR A 177 -7.47 10.11 1.16
C TYR A 177 -8.32 9.44 0.08
N THR A 178 -8.10 8.15 -0.16
CA THR A 178 -8.97 7.36 -1.03
C THR A 178 -10.33 7.11 -0.37
N LEU A 179 -10.35 6.60 0.86
CA LEU A 179 -11.57 6.19 1.56
C LEU A 179 -12.52 7.37 1.84
N PHE A 180 -11.98 8.47 2.34
CA PHE A 180 -12.79 9.62 2.78
C PHE A 180 -12.78 10.79 1.80
N GLY A 181 -11.72 10.92 1.01
CA GLY A 181 -11.59 11.98 0.01
C GLY A 181 -12.01 11.58 -1.41
N GLY A 182 -12.29 10.30 -1.65
CA GLY A 182 -12.66 9.79 -2.97
C GLY A 182 -11.55 9.92 -4.02
N ILE A 183 -10.29 10.08 -3.60
CA ILE A 183 -9.16 10.21 -4.52
C ILE A 183 -8.80 8.82 -5.02
N ASN A 184 -8.75 8.66 -6.34
CA ASN A 184 -8.32 7.39 -6.93
C ASN A 184 -6.89 7.05 -6.46
N PRO A 185 -6.66 5.86 -5.88
CA PRO A 185 -5.37 5.48 -5.31
C PRO A 185 -4.23 5.48 -6.33
N SER A 186 -4.53 5.28 -7.63
CA SER A 186 -3.52 5.37 -8.70
C SER A 186 -2.94 6.78 -8.88
N TYR A 187 -3.62 7.82 -8.39
CA TYR A 187 -3.18 9.22 -8.44
C TYR A 187 -2.39 9.67 -7.21
N ILE A 188 -2.27 8.81 -6.21
CA ILE A 188 -1.57 9.13 -4.97
C ILE A 188 -0.18 8.48 -4.99
N LEU A 189 0.83 9.26 -4.61
CA LEU A 189 2.19 8.78 -4.45
C LEU A 189 2.65 9.02 -3.00
N PRO A 190 2.77 7.97 -2.18
CA PRO A 190 3.47 8.05 -0.91
C PRO A 190 4.98 8.21 -1.14
N VAL A 191 5.63 9.09 -0.39
CA VAL A 191 7.07 9.38 -0.53
C VAL A 191 7.72 9.46 0.85
N VAL A 192 8.91 8.87 0.97
CA VAL A 192 9.82 9.12 2.08
C VAL A 192 11.08 9.79 1.54
N LEU A 193 11.44 10.91 2.14
CA LEU A 193 12.76 11.52 2.00
C LEU A 193 13.68 10.81 2.99
N ASP A 194 14.51 9.92 2.46
CA ASP A 194 15.39 9.10 3.28
C ASP A 194 16.67 9.88 3.59
N VAL A 195 16.62 10.62 4.68
CA VAL A 195 17.67 11.50 5.18
C VAL A 195 18.38 10.92 6.43
N GLY A 196 18.22 9.61 6.65
CA GLY A 196 18.74 8.92 7.82
C GLY A 196 17.88 9.11 9.08
N THR A 197 18.36 8.59 10.19
CA THR A 197 17.68 8.63 11.48
C THR A 197 18.67 8.94 12.60
N ASN A 198 18.20 9.63 13.66
CA ASN A 198 18.93 9.81 14.91
C ASN A 198 18.43 8.86 16.02
N ASN A 199 17.46 8.00 15.72
CA ASN A 199 16.94 7.01 16.66
C ASN A 199 17.90 5.83 16.78
N PRO A 200 18.55 5.62 17.97
CA PRO A 200 19.53 4.56 18.15
C PRO A 200 18.98 3.16 17.91
N GLU A 201 17.70 2.93 18.18
CA GLU A 201 17.04 1.62 17.98
C GLU A 201 16.93 1.30 16.48
N LEU A 202 16.70 2.32 15.64
CA LEU A 202 16.59 2.15 14.21
C LEU A 202 17.96 2.03 13.53
N LEU A 203 19.02 2.62 14.07
CA LEU A 203 20.39 2.51 13.55
C LEU A 203 20.89 1.06 13.52
N LEU A 204 20.34 0.19 14.37
CA LEU A 204 20.64 -1.25 14.38
C LEU A 204 19.71 -2.08 13.48
N SER A 205 18.73 -1.44 12.86
CA SER A 205 17.80 -2.10 11.95
C SER A 205 18.46 -2.42 10.61
N LEU A 206 18.23 -3.63 10.10
CA LEU A 206 18.79 -4.09 8.82
C LEU A 206 18.42 -3.22 7.62
N ILE A 207 17.26 -2.55 7.66
CA ILE A 207 16.79 -1.64 6.61
C ILE A 207 17.45 -0.26 6.69
N HIS A 208 17.87 0.18 7.89
CA HIS A 208 18.47 1.50 8.12
C HIS A 208 20.01 1.50 8.13
N ILE A 209 20.66 0.35 7.93
CA ILE A 209 22.13 0.21 8.02
C ILE A 209 22.89 1.10 7.03
N SER A 210 22.34 1.31 5.85
CA SER A 210 22.98 2.12 4.80
C SER A 210 22.77 3.63 4.97
N GLU A 211 21.97 4.03 5.97
CA GLU A 211 21.60 5.43 6.16
C GLU A 211 22.65 6.20 6.95
N PRO A 212 23.09 7.36 6.43
CA PRO A 212 23.91 8.27 7.23
C PRO A 212 23.06 8.79 8.40
N THR A 213 23.68 8.96 9.56
CA THR A 213 23.05 9.71 10.64
C THR A 213 22.88 11.16 10.22
N ARG A 214 21.76 11.80 10.58
CA ARG A 214 21.51 13.22 10.23
C ARG A 214 22.62 14.16 10.69
N LEU A 215 23.29 13.83 11.80
CA LEU A 215 24.45 14.58 12.29
C LEU A 215 25.64 14.62 11.31
N GLY A 216 25.75 13.67 10.38
CA GLY A 216 26.79 13.65 9.36
C GLY A 216 26.46 14.45 8.10
N MET A 217 25.28 15.10 8.07
CA MET A 217 24.78 15.87 6.92
C MET A 217 24.84 17.40 7.11
N ILE A 218 25.36 17.90 8.23
CA ILE A 218 25.52 19.33 8.54
C ILE A 218 26.94 19.77 8.19
#